data_24f75fab5120cd3b09326d6b23d1c054
#
_entry.id   24f75fab5120cd3b09326d6b23d1c054
#
_cell.length_a   1.000
_cell.length_b   1.000
_cell.length_c   1.000
_cell.angle_alpha   90.00
_cell.angle_beta   90.00
_cell.angle_gamma   90.00
#
_symmetry.space_group_name_H-M   'P 1'
#
loop_
_entity.id
_entity.type
_entity.pdbx_description
1 polymer ?
#
loop_
_entity_poly.entity_id
_entity_poly.type
_entity_poly.pdbx_seq_one_letter_code
_entity_poly.pdbx_strand_id
1 'polypeptide(L)'
;GITVKATEDAVIGESYLLDDRSYLVVDSALLYEMVQEYSTSESWIENPLSYVVTTKITSMAYLFAIWEDDEYQRNVFNGSIRSWDLSNVTNMKAMFLYSDFDGNIGDWDVSNVTDMQYLFMGSSISVHYDGPGDNGIGSWDVSSVSNMSQMFNEAVYFNEDISLWDVSNVTDMSYMFTDSYSFNRDIRLWNTTNVTNTKAMFAGFNNLTVFNQDLSSWDMANVTDMSYMFRNTPFNQDINSWNVSKVIDMSYMFSKTYYFNQDIGDWDVSEVTNMSGMFSSSIFNQNIGTWDVSSVVDMSYMFDTSPFNHDIGDWNVNNVIYMEGMFWLASNFNQDISSWDVSNVINMENMFRSSYDGTYYEAIFNQDLSSWNVRNVTKFDDFSTDAKAWTLPKPCFIDCLTDDYYLYLDENGITIKATENARVGGWYQFNGVSYYVADDDLLEDYFLYAIINDYDAANLVTSHITNMSELFYENLTFNVDISSWDVSNVTDMSFMFERTDRFNQDISSWNVSNVTNMERMFTDASAFNQDIGDWDVSNVTDMQSMFYGADYFNQDIGSWDVSNVTSMNYMFYDAYSFNQDLSSWDICNAFGSGDILLMIDYQNDSWTEPKPNFTNCTE
;
A
#
# COMPACT_ATOMS: atom_id res chain seq x y z
N GLY A 1 1.98 -54.34 -5.26
CA GLY A 1 0.85 -53.59 -5.80
C GLY A 1 0.30 -54.28 -7.05
N ILE A 2 -0.95 -54.00 -7.36
CA ILE A 2 -1.61 -54.52 -8.59
C ILE A 2 -1.81 -53.31 -9.49
N THR A 3 -0.72 -52.85 -10.13
CA THR A 3 -0.81 -51.82 -11.15
C THR A 3 -1.08 -52.50 -12.52
N VAL A 4 -2.12 -52.07 -13.23
CA VAL A 4 -2.45 -52.56 -14.56
C VAL A 4 -1.85 -51.59 -15.59
N LYS A 5 -0.98 -52.12 -16.46
CA LYS A 5 -0.28 -51.35 -17.50
C LYS A 5 -0.75 -51.72 -18.91
N ALA A 6 -0.88 -50.71 -19.76
CA ALA A 6 -1.12 -50.92 -21.19
C ALA A 6 0.20 -51.26 -21.90
N THR A 7 0.11 -52.15 -22.91
CA THR A 7 1.20 -52.38 -23.88
C THR A 7 1.29 -51.21 -24.87
N GLU A 8 2.37 -51.15 -25.65
CA GLU A 8 2.54 -50.11 -26.69
C GLU A 8 1.41 -50.15 -27.74
N ASP A 9 0.88 -51.35 -28.04
CA ASP A 9 -0.18 -51.57 -29.04
C ASP A 9 -1.60 -51.26 -28.51
N ALA A 10 -1.77 -51.00 -27.21
CA ALA A 10 -3.08 -50.69 -26.64
C ALA A 10 -3.62 -49.34 -27.13
N VAL A 11 -4.89 -49.32 -27.55
CA VAL A 11 -5.56 -48.17 -28.17
C VAL A 11 -6.36 -47.42 -27.13
N ILE A 12 -6.22 -46.09 -27.11
CA ILE A 12 -7.01 -45.21 -26.25
C ILE A 12 -8.49 -45.30 -26.62
N GLY A 13 -9.38 -45.40 -25.63
CA GLY A 13 -10.82 -45.55 -25.81
C GLY A 13 -11.27 -47.02 -26.00
N GLU A 14 -10.33 -47.99 -26.07
CA GLU A 14 -10.69 -49.40 -26.15
C GLU A 14 -10.51 -50.12 -24.80
N SER A 15 -11.34 -51.13 -24.58
CA SER A 15 -11.32 -51.97 -23.38
C SER A 15 -10.68 -53.32 -23.64
N TYR A 16 -9.83 -53.74 -22.71
CA TYR A 16 -9.09 -55.00 -22.76
C TYR A 16 -9.42 -55.87 -21.54
N LEU A 17 -9.57 -57.16 -21.76
CA LEU A 17 -9.88 -58.13 -20.72
C LEU A 17 -8.61 -58.64 -20.04
N LEU A 18 -8.55 -58.54 -18.72
CA LEU A 18 -7.48 -59.09 -17.88
C LEU A 18 -8.12 -59.74 -16.64
N ASP A 19 -7.87 -61.04 -16.42
CA ASP A 19 -8.41 -61.80 -15.30
C ASP A 19 -9.93 -61.65 -15.10
N ASP A 20 -10.69 -61.79 -16.20
CA ASP A 20 -12.16 -61.67 -16.27
C ASP A 20 -12.69 -60.24 -15.97
N ARG A 21 -11.82 -59.23 -15.94
CA ARG A 21 -12.21 -57.81 -15.78
C ARG A 21 -11.85 -57.03 -17.04
N SER A 22 -12.74 -56.12 -17.43
CA SER A 22 -12.54 -55.24 -18.56
C SER A 22 -11.92 -53.92 -18.09
N TYR A 23 -10.77 -53.53 -18.67
CA TYR A 23 -10.05 -52.33 -18.38
C TYR A 23 -10.04 -51.39 -19.59
N LEU A 24 -10.45 -50.15 -19.40
CA LEU A 24 -10.45 -49.11 -20.44
C LEU A 24 -9.10 -48.39 -20.47
N VAL A 25 -8.48 -48.29 -21.63
CA VAL A 25 -7.25 -47.50 -21.82
C VAL A 25 -7.62 -46.06 -22.08
N VAL A 26 -7.10 -45.14 -21.26
CA VAL A 26 -7.44 -43.72 -21.33
C VAL A 26 -6.21 -42.83 -21.54
N ASP A 27 -6.42 -41.67 -22.16
CA ASP A 27 -5.52 -40.52 -22.10
C ASP A 27 -6.03 -39.46 -21.10
N SER A 28 -5.31 -38.35 -20.98
CA SER A 28 -5.67 -37.30 -20.05
C SER A 28 -7.03 -36.67 -20.35
N ALA A 29 -7.41 -36.53 -21.64
CA ALA A 29 -8.67 -35.92 -22.04
C ALA A 29 -9.87 -36.82 -21.69
N LEU A 30 -9.79 -38.10 -22.05
CA LEU A 30 -10.84 -39.07 -21.76
C LEU A 30 -11.00 -39.30 -20.24
N LEU A 31 -9.86 -39.36 -19.50
CA LEU A 31 -9.92 -39.50 -18.05
C LEU A 31 -10.59 -38.29 -17.40
N TYR A 32 -10.26 -37.08 -17.87
CA TYR A 32 -10.88 -35.83 -17.35
C TYR A 32 -12.40 -35.84 -17.59
N GLU A 33 -12.87 -36.18 -18.79
CA GLU A 33 -14.31 -36.31 -19.10
C GLU A 33 -14.99 -37.31 -18.17
N MET A 34 -14.40 -38.50 -17.95
CA MET A 34 -14.92 -39.50 -17.03
C MET A 34 -15.01 -39.01 -15.62
N VAL A 35 -13.99 -38.30 -15.09
CA VAL A 35 -14.01 -37.76 -13.73
C VAL A 35 -15.09 -36.69 -13.58
N GLN A 36 -15.27 -35.81 -14.57
CA GLN A 36 -16.34 -34.80 -14.54
C GLN A 36 -17.74 -35.43 -14.53
N GLU A 37 -17.96 -36.49 -15.31
CA GLU A 37 -19.24 -37.20 -15.34
C GLU A 37 -19.57 -37.88 -14.00
N TYR A 38 -18.56 -38.46 -13.34
CA TYR A 38 -18.75 -39.25 -12.12
C TYR A 38 -18.61 -38.41 -10.81
N SER A 39 -17.93 -37.29 -10.82
CA SER A 39 -17.81 -36.40 -9.63
C SER A 39 -19.12 -35.77 -9.19
N THR A 40 -20.11 -35.72 -10.09
CA THR A 40 -21.44 -35.10 -9.83
C THR A 40 -22.56 -36.13 -9.53
N SER A 41 -22.29 -37.47 -9.65
CA SER A 41 -23.31 -38.49 -9.46
C SER A 41 -23.29 -39.07 -8.03
N GLU A 42 -24.46 -39.11 -7.35
CA GLU A 42 -24.62 -39.73 -6.03
C GLU A 42 -24.54 -41.27 -6.02
N SER A 43 -24.33 -41.93 -7.19
CA SER A 43 -24.36 -43.38 -7.31
C SER A 43 -22.95 -43.98 -7.42
N TRP A 44 -22.25 -44.10 -6.32
CA TRP A 44 -20.91 -44.71 -6.20
C TRP A 44 -20.93 -46.27 -6.15
N ILE A 45 -22.00 -46.95 -6.62
CA ILE A 45 -22.19 -48.38 -6.44
C ILE A 45 -21.23 -49.21 -7.30
N GLU A 46 -20.74 -48.68 -8.44
CA GLU A 46 -19.63 -49.26 -9.22
C GLU A 46 -18.67 -48.14 -9.62
N ASN A 47 -17.49 -48.07 -8.98
CA ASN A 47 -16.46 -47.10 -9.32
C ASN A 47 -15.79 -47.45 -10.67
N PRO A 48 -16.19 -46.84 -11.80
CA PRO A 48 -15.62 -47.17 -13.12
C PRO A 48 -14.16 -46.73 -13.22
N LEU A 49 -13.70 -45.77 -12.43
CA LEU A 49 -12.31 -45.31 -12.41
C LEU A 49 -11.35 -46.35 -11.84
N SER A 50 -11.84 -47.40 -11.13
CA SER A 50 -11.04 -48.55 -10.69
C SER A 50 -10.60 -49.45 -11.83
N TYR A 51 -11.22 -49.36 -13.01
CA TYR A 51 -10.98 -50.22 -14.17
C TYR A 51 -10.44 -49.44 -15.37
N VAL A 52 -9.76 -48.30 -15.13
CA VAL A 52 -9.04 -47.58 -16.19
C VAL A 52 -7.55 -47.88 -16.13
N VAL A 53 -6.93 -47.86 -17.30
CA VAL A 53 -5.48 -48.00 -17.47
C VAL A 53 -4.90 -46.64 -17.86
N THR A 54 -4.08 -46.09 -17.01
CA THR A 54 -3.57 -44.71 -17.07
C THR A 54 -2.15 -44.59 -17.65
N THR A 55 -1.56 -45.74 -18.14
CA THR A 55 -0.17 -45.78 -18.66
C THR A 55 0.13 -44.77 -19.77
N LYS A 56 -0.88 -44.32 -20.52
CA LYS A 56 -0.71 -43.32 -21.60
C LYS A 56 -0.80 -41.86 -21.13
N ILE A 57 -0.98 -41.63 -19.82
CA ILE A 57 -1.17 -40.31 -19.27
C ILE A 57 0.17 -39.71 -18.86
N THR A 58 0.39 -38.45 -19.23
CA THR A 58 1.59 -37.67 -18.86
C THR A 58 1.28 -36.50 -17.90
N SER A 59 0.00 -36.09 -17.80
CA SER A 59 -0.43 -35.06 -16.89
C SER A 59 -1.77 -35.41 -16.24
N MET A 60 -1.84 -35.31 -14.91
CA MET A 60 -3.04 -35.46 -14.12
C MET A 60 -3.39 -34.14 -13.39
N ALA A 61 -2.84 -33.02 -13.90
CA ALA A 61 -3.08 -31.72 -13.29
C ALA A 61 -4.58 -31.42 -13.25
N TYR A 62 -5.05 -30.96 -12.05
CA TYR A 62 -6.43 -30.55 -11.79
C TYR A 62 -7.51 -31.65 -11.92
N LEU A 63 -7.15 -32.91 -11.98
CA LEU A 63 -8.07 -34.00 -12.35
C LEU A 63 -9.29 -34.09 -11.41
N PHE A 64 -9.11 -33.95 -10.10
CA PHE A 64 -10.17 -33.94 -9.08
C PHE A 64 -10.30 -32.57 -8.37
N ALA A 65 -9.79 -31.52 -8.99
CA ALA A 65 -9.80 -30.17 -8.41
C ALA A 65 -11.20 -29.54 -8.48
N ILE A 66 -11.53 -28.76 -7.47
CA ILE A 66 -12.66 -27.81 -7.51
C ILE A 66 -12.09 -26.39 -7.47
N TRP A 67 -12.59 -25.54 -8.39
CA TRP A 67 -12.14 -24.16 -8.60
C TRP A 67 -13.23 -23.13 -8.33
N GLU A 68 -14.33 -23.43 -7.71
CA GLU A 68 -15.41 -22.46 -7.61
C GLU A 68 -15.40 -21.70 -6.27
N ASP A 69 -15.73 -20.39 -6.36
CA ASP A 69 -15.99 -19.46 -5.27
C ASP A 69 -17.12 -19.88 -4.31
N ASP A 70 -17.65 -21.08 -4.45
CA ASP A 70 -18.63 -21.67 -3.55
C ASP A 70 -17.93 -22.37 -2.38
N GLU A 71 -17.80 -21.67 -1.29
CA GLU A 71 -17.19 -22.03 0.00
C GLU A 71 -17.65 -23.40 0.57
N TYR A 72 -18.51 -24.14 -0.13
CA TYR A 72 -19.15 -25.39 0.35
C TYR A 72 -19.09 -26.56 -0.61
N GLN A 73 -18.49 -26.45 -1.81
CA GLN A 73 -18.38 -27.60 -2.72
C GLN A 73 -16.99 -28.24 -2.63
N ARG A 74 -16.92 -29.45 -2.11
CA ARG A 74 -15.75 -30.33 -2.16
C ARG A 74 -15.97 -31.42 -3.18
N ASN A 75 -14.90 -31.85 -3.86
CA ASN A 75 -14.96 -33.05 -4.65
C ASN A 75 -15.07 -34.26 -3.71
N VAL A 76 -16.24 -34.89 -3.70
CA VAL A 76 -16.58 -36.01 -2.80
C VAL A 76 -16.09 -37.36 -3.34
N PHE A 77 -15.26 -37.37 -4.41
CA PHE A 77 -14.71 -38.64 -4.93
C PHE A 77 -13.80 -39.29 -3.90
N ASN A 78 -14.14 -40.50 -3.49
CA ASN A 78 -13.37 -41.32 -2.57
C ASN A 78 -13.31 -42.79 -3.04
N GLY A 79 -13.30 -42.98 -4.35
CA GLY A 79 -13.19 -44.32 -4.95
C GLY A 79 -11.75 -44.82 -5.03
N SER A 80 -11.55 -46.14 -5.11
CA SER A 80 -10.22 -46.71 -5.21
C SER A 80 -9.61 -46.45 -6.59
N ILE A 81 -8.46 -45.78 -6.60
CA ILE A 81 -7.61 -45.52 -7.78
C ILE A 81 -6.19 -46.07 -7.59
N ARG A 82 -6.01 -46.95 -6.60
CA ARG A 82 -4.71 -47.54 -6.24
C ARG A 82 -4.02 -48.28 -7.40
N SER A 83 -4.80 -48.84 -8.36
CA SER A 83 -4.28 -49.61 -9.50
C SER A 83 -3.76 -48.71 -10.65
N TRP A 84 -3.89 -47.40 -10.56
CA TRP A 84 -3.45 -46.49 -11.61
C TRP A 84 -1.93 -46.56 -11.83
N ASP A 85 -1.51 -46.51 -13.10
CA ASP A 85 -0.12 -46.40 -13.49
C ASP A 85 0.27 -44.95 -13.76
N LEU A 86 1.11 -44.40 -12.90
CA LEU A 86 1.60 -43.03 -13.00
C LEU A 86 3.05 -42.94 -13.54
N SER A 87 3.62 -44.09 -13.97
CA SER A 87 5.04 -44.14 -14.37
C SER A 87 5.42 -43.21 -15.53
N ASN A 88 4.47 -42.65 -16.28
CA ASN A 88 4.69 -41.64 -17.32
C ASN A 88 4.20 -40.25 -16.95
N VAL A 89 3.63 -40.07 -15.76
CA VAL A 89 3.10 -38.79 -15.31
C VAL A 89 4.26 -37.88 -14.85
N THR A 90 4.29 -36.66 -15.38
CA THR A 90 5.28 -35.63 -15.04
C THR A 90 4.69 -34.46 -14.27
N ASN A 91 3.34 -34.31 -14.33
CA ASN A 91 2.64 -33.19 -13.71
C ASN A 91 1.40 -33.66 -12.95
N MET A 92 1.39 -33.42 -11.61
CA MET A 92 0.28 -33.71 -10.71
C MET A 92 -0.26 -32.43 -10.05
N LYS A 93 0.03 -31.24 -10.59
CA LYS A 93 -0.38 -29.95 -10.04
C LYS A 93 -1.87 -29.95 -9.73
N ALA A 94 -2.22 -29.59 -8.48
CA ALA A 94 -3.59 -29.43 -8.02
C ALA A 94 -4.52 -30.63 -8.25
N MET A 95 -3.98 -31.87 -8.38
CA MET A 95 -4.79 -33.04 -8.75
C MET A 95 -5.94 -33.29 -7.75
N PHE A 96 -5.74 -33.05 -6.45
CA PHE A 96 -6.71 -33.22 -5.36
C PHE A 96 -7.03 -31.93 -4.62
N LEU A 97 -6.96 -30.81 -5.30
CA LEU A 97 -7.26 -29.50 -4.74
C LEU A 97 -8.71 -29.46 -4.20
N TYR A 98 -8.89 -29.16 -2.89
CA TYR A 98 -10.18 -29.18 -2.18
C TYR A 98 -10.99 -30.48 -2.34
N SER A 99 -10.29 -31.61 -2.42
CA SER A 99 -10.91 -32.94 -2.57
C SER A 99 -11.08 -33.65 -1.21
N ASP A 100 -12.15 -34.39 -1.05
CA ASP A 100 -12.36 -35.28 0.10
C ASP A 100 -11.70 -36.65 -0.06
N PHE A 101 -10.83 -36.82 -1.07
CA PHE A 101 -10.13 -38.06 -1.32
C PHE A 101 -9.18 -38.41 -0.15
N ASP A 102 -9.37 -39.61 0.41
CA ASP A 102 -8.54 -40.18 1.49
C ASP A 102 -8.03 -41.60 1.18
N GLY A 103 -8.14 -42.04 -0.10
CA GLY A 103 -7.77 -43.38 -0.51
C GLY A 103 -6.27 -43.68 -0.46
N ASN A 104 -5.90 -44.99 -0.34
CA ASN A 104 -4.51 -45.41 -0.38
C ASN A 104 -3.91 -45.30 -1.78
N ILE A 105 -2.83 -44.54 -1.94
CA ILE A 105 -2.11 -44.26 -3.19
C ILE A 105 -0.60 -44.49 -3.05
N GLY A 106 -0.17 -45.17 -1.98
CA GLY A 106 1.24 -45.42 -1.71
C GLY A 106 1.96 -46.29 -2.75
N ASP A 107 1.22 -47.10 -3.51
CA ASP A 107 1.80 -47.94 -4.58
C ASP A 107 2.06 -47.17 -5.89
N TRP A 108 1.72 -45.88 -5.98
CA TRP A 108 1.93 -45.10 -7.20
C TRP A 108 3.41 -44.85 -7.48
N ASP A 109 3.82 -45.08 -8.72
CA ASP A 109 5.14 -44.71 -9.23
C ASP A 109 5.11 -43.24 -9.68
N VAL A 110 5.57 -42.33 -8.80
CA VAL A 110 5.63 -40.89 -9.05
C VAL A 110 7.04 -40.42 -9.40
N SER A 111 7.98 -41.32 -9.66
CA SER A 111 9.40 -41.03 -9.85
C SER A 111 9.72 -40.09 -11.01
N ASN A 112 8.80 -39.92 -11.97
CA ASN A 112 8.93 -38.97 -13.08
C ASN A 112 8.19 -37.63 -12.87
N VAL A 113 7.48 -37.47 -11.75
CA VAL A 113 6.74 -36.26 -11.49
C VAL A 113 7.71 -35.12 -11.13
N THR A 114 7.56 -33.97 -11.78
CA THR A 114 8.38 -32.78 -11.57
C THR A 114 7.63 -31.64 -10.90
N ASP A 115 6.28 -31.62 -11.00
CA ASP A 115 5.43 -30.58 -10.44
C ASP A 115 4.30 -31.18 -9.59
N MET A 116 4.34 -30.89 -8.28
CA MET A 116 3.32 -31.29 -7.29
C MET A 116 2.67 -30.07 -6.62
N GLN A 117 2.76 -28.88 -7.24
CA GLN A 117 2.19 -27.64 -6.70
C GLN A 117 0.68 -27.81 -6.43
N TYR A 118 0.19 -27.39 -5.25
CA TYR A 118 -1.22 -27.50 -4.81
C TYR A 118 -1.79 -28.94 -4.75
N LEU A 119 -0.99 -29.98 -4.85
CA LEU A 119 -1.48 -31.36 -5.08
C LEU A 119 -2.60 -31.76 -4.10
N PHE A 120 -2.47 -31.47 -2.83
CA PHE A 120 -3.42 -31.78 -1.76
C PHE A 120 -3.91 -30.53 -1.02
N MET A 121 -3.83 -29.36 -1.62
CA MET A 121 -4.28 -28.13 -0.97
C MET A 121 -5.76 -28.23 -0.59
N GLY A 122 -6.07 -27.91 0.67
CA GLY A 122 -7.43 -27.96 1.21
C GLY A 122 -8.08 -29.34 1.22
N SER A 123 -7.29 -30.41 0.94
CA SER A 123 -7.83 -31.77 0.83
C SER A 123 -8.00 -32.44 2.20
N SER A 124 -8.83 -33.50 2.21
CA SER A 124 -9.04 -34.36 3.37
C SER A 124 -8.01 -35.50 3.49
N ILE A 125 -6.89 -35.42 2.76
CA ILE A 125 -5.84 -36.46 2.82
C ILE A 125 -5.45 -36.75 4.29
N SER A 126 -5.29 -38.02 4.65
CA SER A 126 -5.04 -38.51 6.02
C SER A 126 -6.24 -38.48 6.98
N VAL A 127 -7.46 -38.23 6.51
CA VAL A 127 -8.68 -38.36 7.34
C VAL A 127 -9.20 -39.79 7.25
N HIS A 128 -8.77 -40.70 8.15
CA HIS A 128 -9.37 -42.02 8.25
C HIS A 128 -10.38 -42.10 9.38
N TYR A 129 -11.64 -42.46 9.07
CA TYR A 129 -12.71 -42.63 10.06
C TYR A 129 -12.46 -43.81 11.03
N ASP A 130 -11.59 -44.76 10.71
CA ASP A 130 -11.39 -46.01 11.44
C ASP A 130 -10.02 -46.12 12.16
N GLY A 131 -9.22 -45.04 12.27
CA GLY A 131 -7.93 -45.06 12.94
C GLY A 131 -6.83 -44.29 12.20
N PRO A 132 -5.58 -44.27 12.70
CA PRO A 132 -4.49 -43.58 12.00
C PRO A 132 -4.28 -44.25 10.64
N GLY A 133 -4.78 -43.59 9.60
CA GLY A 133 -4.60 -44.03 8.23
C GLY A 133 -3.26 -43.58 7.71
N ASP A 134 -2.66 -44.44 6.92
CA ASP A 134 -1.49 -44.16 6.10
C ASP A 134 -1.94 -44.28 4.65
N ASN A 135 -2.03 -43.19 3.91
CA ASN A 135 -2.31 -43.17 2.49
C ASN A 135 -1.11 -43.71 1.69
N GLY A 136 0.00 -43.97 2.39
CA GLY A 136 1.21 -44.58 1.86
C GLY A 136 2.11 -43.61 1.09
N ILE A 137 1.83 -42.34 1.07
CA ILE A 137 2.62 -41.34 0.32
C ILE A 137 4.05 -41.19 0.83
N GLY A 138 4.32 -41.55 2.10
CA GLY A 138 5.67 -41.55 2.66
C GLY A 138 6.66 -42.45 1.89
N SER A 139 6.17 -43.44 1.11
CA SER A 139 6.99 -44.32 0.26
C SER A 139 7.23 -43.79 -1.16
N TRP A 140 6.69 -42.65 -1.52
CA TRP A 140 6.85 -42.07 -2.83
C TRP A 140 8.30 -41.68 -3.14
N ASP A 141 8.77 -42.01 -4.36
CA ASP A 141 10.00 -41.46 -4.91
C ASP A 141 9.71 -40.08 -5.52
N VAL A 142 10.00 -39.00 -4.74
CA VAL A 142 9.80 -37.62 -5.14
C VAL A 142 11.08 -36.95 -5.65
N SER A 143 12.12 -37.74 -5.91
CA SER A 143 13.46 -37.22 -6.26
C SER A 143 13.52 -36.39 -7.55
N SER A 144 12.51 -36.50 -8.43
CA SER A 144 12.40 -35.65 -9.64
C SER A 144 11.64 -34.35 -9.42
N VAL A 145 10.99 -34.17 -8.28
CA VAL A 145 10.11 -33.01 -8.03
C VAL A 145 10.95 -31.75 -7.81
N SER A 146 10.63 -30.69 -8.54
CA SER A 146 11.26 -29.36 -8.41
C SER A 146 10.36 -28.32 -7.72
N ASN A 147 9.03 -28.50 -7.76
CA ASN A 147 8.06 -27.57 -7.18
C ASN A 147 7.07 -28.32 -6.28
N MET A 148 7.12 -28.00 -4.97
CA MET A 148 6.19 -28.50 -3.95
C MET A 148 5.39 -27.35 -3.31
N SER A 149 5.37 -26.17 -3.93
CA SER A 149 4.69 -25.02 -3.35
C SER A 149 3.20 -25.32 -3.12
N GLN A 150 2.71 -24.98 -1.92
CA GLN A 150 1.32 -25.15 -1.49
C GLN A 150 0.81 -26.61 -1.51
N MET A 151 1.70 -27.62 -1.56
CA MET A 151 1.30 -29.01 -1.75
C MET A 151 0.31 -29.51 -0.71
N PHE A 152 0.45 -29.12 0.54
CA PHE A 152 -0.41 -29.46 1.68
C PHE A 152 -1.02 -28.22 2.35
N ASN A 153 -1.06 -27.08 1.66
CA ASN A 153 -1.67 -25.87 2.21
C ASN A 153 -3.14 -26.16 2.57
N GLU A 154 -3.57 -25.78 3.80
CA GLU A 154 -4.92 -26.06 4.32
C GLU A 154 -5.29 -27.56 4.41
N ALA A 155 -4.33 -28.46 4.26
CA ALA A 155 -4.55 -29.88 4.50
C ALA A 155 -4.57 -30.15 6.03
N VAL A 156 -5.65 -29.74 6.68
CA VAL A 156 -5.76 -29.56 8.15
C VAL A 156 -5.47 -30.83 8.96
N TYR A 157 -5.69 -32.00 8.39
CA TYR A 157 -5.50 -33.31 9.04
C TYR A 157 -4.19 -34.01 8.66
N PHE A 158 -3.47 -33.45 7.67
CA PHE A 158 -2.27 -34.09 7.15
C PHE A 158 -1.18 -34.19 8.23
N ASN A 159 -0.74 -35.40 8.49
CA ASN A 159 0.37 -35.68 9.41
C ASN A 159 1.02 -37.05 9.11
N GLU A 160 1.21 -37.41 7.83
CA GLU A 160 1.92 -38.64 7.46
C GLU A 160 3.43 -38.51 7.58
N ASP A 161 4.11 -39.63 7.73
CA ASP A 161 5.57 -39.67 7.79
C ASP A 161 6.16 -39.57 6.36
N ILE A 162 6.74 -38.43 6.07
CA ILE A 162 7.41 -38.10 4.80
C ILE A 162 8.91 -37.86 5.02
N SER A 163 9.47 -38.33 6.14
CA SER A 163 10.88 -38.13 6.51
C SER A 163 11.88 -38.72 5.51
N LEU A 164 11.45 -39.72 4.72
CA LEU A 164 12.30 -40.40 3.75
C LEU A 164 12.25 -39.78 2.33
N TRP A 165 11.48 -38.76 2.11
CA TRP A 165 11.43 -38.08 0.84
C TRP A 165 12.78 -37.48 0.44
N ASP A 166 13.25 -37.76 -0.78
CA ASP A 166 14.39 -37.07 -1.37
C ASP A 166 13.90 -35.77 -2.04
N VAL A 167 14.06 -34.65 -1.34
CA VAL A 167 13.67 -33.33 -1.80
C VAL A 167 14.84 -32.55 -2.41
N SER A 168 15.95 -33.23 -2.73
CA SER A 168 17.18 -32.57 -3.17
C SER A 168 17.08 -31.77 -4.46
N ASN A 169 16.06 -32.01 -5.28
CA ASN A 169 15.79 -31.23 -6.48
C ASN A 169 14.74 -30.14 -6.30
N VAL A 170 14.10 -30.04 -5.12
CA VAL A 170 13.05 -29.05 -4.87
C VAL A 170 13.68 -27.66 -4.73
N THR A 171 13.10 -26.70 -5.46
CA THR A 171 13.52 -25.29 -5.41
C THR A 171 12.50 -24.39 -4.71
N ASP A 172 11.21 -24.76 -4.76
CA ASP A 172 10.11 -23.99 -4.17
C ASP A 172 9.28 -24.85 -3.21
N MET A 173 9.32 -24.46 -1.92
CA MET A 173 8.51 -25.04 -0.83
C MET A 173 7.55 -24.01 -0.22
N SER A 174 7.30 -22.88 -0.91
CA SER A 174 6.46 -21.83 -0.39
C SER A 174 5.06 -22.33 -0.04
N TYR A 175 4.55 -21.93 1.13
CA TYR A 175 3.23 -22.30 1.65
C TYR A 175 2.97 -23.82 1.77
N MET A 176 4.00 -24.68 1.73
CA MET A 176 3.80 -26.14 1.59
C MET A 176 2.92 -26.73 2.69
N PHE A 177 3.04 -26.27 3.93
CA PHE A 177 2.25 -26.71 5.09
C PHE A 177 1.48 -25.55 5.77
N THR A 178 1.22 -24.48 5.04
CA THR A 178 0.42 -23.36 5.57
C THR A 178 -0.95 -23.86 6.02
N ASP A 179 -1.37 -23.45 7.23
CA ASP A 179 -2.66 -23.86 7.84
C ASP A 179 -2.88 -25.39 7.92
N SER A 180 -1.80 -26.20 7.84
CA SER A 180 -1.81 -27.64 8.08
C SER A 180 -1.70 -27.91 9.59
N TYR A 181 -2.81 -27.79 10.31
CA TYR A 181 -2.84 -27.74 11.78
C TYR A 181 -2.37 -29.01 12.49
N SER A 182 -2.29 -30.13 11.80
CA SER A 182 -1.88 -31.41 12.37
C SER A 182 -0.42 -31.77 12.06
N PHE A 183 0.21 -31.08 11.10
CA PHE A 183 1.53 -31.47 10.61
C PHE A 183 2.62 -31.14 11.63
N ASN A 184 3.29 -32.18 12.14
CA ASN A 184 4.42 -32.06 13.06
C ASN A 184 5.37 -33.27 12.94
N ARG A 185 5.70 -33.70 11.73
CA ARG A 185 6.62 -34.83 11.48
C ARG A 185 8.07 -34.37 11.40
N ASP A 186 8.95 -35.28 11.74
CA ASP A 186 10.40 -35.07 11.64
C ASP A 186 10.84 -35.05 10.17
N ILE A 187 11.30 -33.91 9.72
CA ILE A 187 11.79 -33.67 8.34
C ILE A 187 13.22 -33.13 8.34
N ARG A 188 13.94 -33.28 9.45
CA ARG A 188 15.31 -32.77 9.60
C ARG A 188 16.31 -33.35 8.61
N LEU A 189 16.04 -34.54 8.03
CA LEU A 189 16.94 -35.19 7.08
C LEU A 189 16.73 -34.74 5.62
N TRP A 190 15.77 -33.86 5.37
CA TRP A 190 15.57 -33.32 4.03
C TRP A 190 16.81 -32.53 3.55
N ASN A 191 17.25 -32.83 2.34
CA ASN A 191 18.32 -32.06 1.69
C ASN A 191 17.74 -30.81 1.02
N THR A 192 17.90 -29.66 1.66
CA THR A 192 17.32 -28.38 1.23
C THR A 192 18.28 -27.50 0.42
N THR A 193 19.44 -28.04 0.01
CA THR A 193 20.52 -27.28 -0.66
C THR A 193 20.06 -26.47 -1.88
N ASN A 194 19.05 -26.97 -2.62
CA ASN A 194 18.55 -26.29 -3.83
C ASN A 194 17.31 -25.42 -3.57
N VAL A 195 16.79 -25.37 -2.34
CA VAL A 195 15.61 -24.56 -2.01
C VAL A 195 15.96 -23.08 -2.03
N THR A 196 15.15 -22.31 -2.75
CA THR A 196 15.29 -20.86 -2.87
C THR A 196 14.16 -20.08 -2.21
N ASN A 197 13.02 -20.76 -1.94
CA ASN A 197 11.81 -20.14 -1.43
C ASN A 197 11.14 -21.00 -0.36
N THR A 198 11.06 -20.49 0.88
CA THR A 198 10.38 -21.13 2.02
C THR A 198 9.26 -20.24 2.59
N LYS A 199 8.81 -19.24 1.82
CA LYS A 199 7.76 -18.30 2.22
C LYS A 199 6.56 -19.03 2.82
N ALA A 200 6.17 -18.63 4.04
CA ALA A 200 5.01 -19.12 4.76
C ALA A 200 4.92 -20.66 4.90
N MET A 201 6.05 -21.39 4.77
CA MET A 201 6.04 -22.86 4.67
C MET A 201 5.28 -23.55 5.80
N PHE A 202 5.34 -23.05 7.04
CA PHE A 202 4.65 -23.61 8.21
C PHE A 202 3.64 -22.64 8.82
N ALA A 203 3.33 -21.53 8.17
CA ALA A 203 2.52 -20.46 8.72
C ALA A 203 1.10 -20.91 9.12
N GLY A 204 0.58 -20.32 10.20
CA GLY A 204 -0.84 -20.35 10.55
C GLY A 204 -1.48 -18.99 10.31
N PHE A 205 -2.21 -18.81 9.20
CA PHE A 205 -2.91 -17.56 8.94
C PHE A 205 -4.25 -17.49 9.66
N ASN A 206 -4.98 -18.60 9.67
CA ASN A 206 -6.30 -18.68 10.28
C ASN A 206 -6.24 -19.11 11.74
N ASN A 207 -5.38 -20.08 12.09
CA ASN A 207 -5.22 -20.57 13.46
C ASN A 207 -3.75 -20.93 13.77
N LEU A 208 -3.47 -21.19 15.03
CA LEU A 208 -2.17 -21.69 15.49
C LEU A 208 -1.92 -23.09 14.89
N THR A 209 -0.77 -23.30 14.23
CA THR A 209 -0.30 -24.63 13.82
C THR A 209 0.41 -25.34 14.98
N VAL A 210 0.86 -26.59 14.77
CA VAL A 210 1.54 -27.39 15.81
C VAL A 210 3.01 -27.65 15.50
N PHE A 211 3.52 -27.14 14.38
CA PHE A 211 4.85 -27.47 13.89
C PHE A 211 5.96 -26.96 14.82
N ASN A 212 6.78 -27.86 15.33
CA ASN A 212 7.92 -27.56 16.19
C ASN A 212 9.03 -28.64 16.10
N GLN A 213 9.43 -29.04 14.91
CA GLN A 213 10.48 -30.04 14.70
C GLN A 213 11.86 -29.38 14.50
N ASP A 214 12.90 -30.14 14.82
CA ASP A 214 14.30 -29.73 14.63
C ASP A 214 14.62 -29.58 13.12
N LEU A 215 15.07 -28.39 12.73
CA LEU A 215 15.47 -28.03 11.36
C LEU A 215 16.94 -27.57 11.31
N SER A 216 17.72 -27.79 12.35
CA SER A 216 19.09 -27.29 12.48
C SER A 216 20.04 -27.80 11.37
N SER A 217 19.71 -28.94 10.74
CA SER A 217 20.50 -29.53 9.64
C SER A 217 20.12 -29.03 8.24
N TRP A 218 19.09 -28.19 8.12
CA TRP A 218 18.68 -27.65 6.82
C TRP A 218 19.72 -26.68 6.27
N ASP A 219 20.04 -26.82 4.98
CA ASP A 219 20.89 -25.89 4.26
C ASP A 219 20.00 -24.75 3.68
N MET A 220 20.18 -23.54 4.19
CA MET A 220 19.41 -22.36 3.81
C MET A 220 20.21 -21.40 2.91
N ALA A 221 21.42 -21.81 2.49
CA ALA A 221 22.37 -20.92 1.80
C ALA A 221 21.90 -20.39 0.43
N ASN A 222 20.85 -20.95 -0.15
CA ASN A 222 20.27 -20.49 -1.41
C ASN A 222 18.88 -19.87 -1.25
N VAL A 223 18.32 -19.83 -0.03
CA VAL A 223 17.00 -19.26 0.21
C VAL A 223 17.06 -17.74 0.14
N THR A 224 16.12 -17.15 -0.60
CA THR A 224 15.98 -15.69 -0.78
C THR A 224 14.72 -15.13 -0.13
N ASP A 225 13.67 -15.95 0.09
CA ASP A 225 12.42 -15.56 0.72
C ASP A 225 12.07 -16.50 1.87
N MET A 226 12.11 -15.97 3.11
CA MET A 226 11.68 -16.65 4.34
C MET A 226 10.46 -15.95 4.97
N SER A 227 9.80 -15.05 4.24
CA SER A 227 8.70 -14.29 4.78
C SER A 227 7.59 -15.20 5.31
N TYR A 228 7.06 -14.88 6.51
CA TYR A 228 5.98 -15.63 7.19
C TYR A 228 6.31 -17.09 7.57
N MET A 229 7.55 -17.60 7.37
CA MET A 229 7.86 -19.06 7.43
C MET A 229 7.32 -19.75 8.68
N PHE A 230 7.43 -19.12 9.85
CA PHE A 230 6.95 -19.66 11.14
C PHE A 230 5.84 -18.81 11.76
N ARG A 231 5.19 -17.95 11.00
CA ARG A 231 4.12 -17.10 11.54
C ARG A 231 3.06 -17.94 12.25
N ASN A 232 2.72 -17.54 13.49
CA ASN A 232 1.67 -18.18 14.29
C ASN A 232 1.88 -19.70 14.50
N THR A 233 3.14 -20.07 14.82
CA THR A 233 3.54 -21.45 15.14
C THR A 233 4.08 -21.53 16.57
N PRO A 234 4.11 -22.73 17.19
CA PRO A 234 4.83 -22.97 18.45
C PRO A 234 6.33 -23.21 18.24
N PHE A 235 6.87 -22.94 17.04
CA PHE A 235 8.26 -23.21 16.70
C PHE A 235 9.22 -22.54 17.68
N ASN A 236 10.16 -23.32 18.24
CA ASN A 236 11.20 -22.86 19.16
C ASN A 236 12.45 -23.74 19.12
N GLN A 237 12.87 -24.17 17.93
CA GLN A 237 14.08 -24.95 17.76
C GLN A 237 15.28 -24.06 17.44
N ASP A 238 16.48 -24.54 17.78
CA ASP A 238 17.74 -23.85 17.49
C ASP A 238 18.02 -23.86 15.97
N ILE A 239 18.13 -22.68 15.39
CA ILE A 239 18.42 -22.44 13.98
C ILE A 239 19.57 -21.44 13.78
N ASN A 240 20.37 -21.20 14.82
CA ASN A 240 21.50 -20.27 14.73
C ASN A 240 22.52 -20.65 13.64
N SER A 241 22.63 -21.96 13.36
CA SER A 241 23.54 -22.49 12.33
C SER A 241 23.12 -22.22 10.88
N TRP A 242 21.92 -21.68 10.64
CA TRP A 242 21.45 -21.41 9.30
C TRP A 242 22.28 -20.32 8.60
N ASN A 243 22.70 -20.59 7.37
CA ASN A 243 23.28 -19.58 6.51
C ASN A 243 22.15 -18.83 5.78
N VAL A 244 21.87 -17.59 6.22
CA VAL A 244 20.80 -16.75 5.68
C VAL A 244 21.33 -15.59 4.83
N SER A 245 22.61 -15.62 4.44
CA SER A 245 23.31 -14.51 3.78
C SER A 245 22.76 -14.10 2.39
N LYS A 246 21.84 -14.87 1.82
CA LYS A 246 21.16 -14.51 0.55
C LYS A 246 19.70 -14.13 0.74
N VAL A 247 19.20 -14.12 1.97
CA VAL A 247 17.79 -13.81 2.23
C VAL A 247 17.55 -12.32 2.01
N ILE A 248 16.51 -12.03 1.24
CA ILE A 248 16.08 -10.67 0.89
C ILE A 248 14.84 -10.27 1.69
N ASP A 249 13.92 -11.22 1.95
CA ASP A 249 12.68 -10.98 2.67
C ASP A 249 12.53 -11.90 3.89
N MET A 250 12.49 -11.30 5.10
CA MET A 250 12.22 -11.94 6.37
C MET A 250 10.94 -11.42 7.04
N SER A 251 10.07 -10.73 6.26
CA SER A 251 8.88 -10.11 6.81
C SER A 251 7.98 -11.13 7.51
N TYR A 252 7.50 -10.78 8.70
CA TYR A 252 6.60 -11.59 9.54
C TYR A 252 7.08 -13.02 9.84
N MET A 253 8.38 -13.34 9.64
CA MET A 253 8.91 -14.72 9.78
C MET A 253 8.56 -15.35 11.12
N PHE A 254 8.67 -14.62 12.22
CA PHE A 254 8.35 -15.07 13.57
C PHE A 254 7.16 -14.30 14.19
N SER A 255 6.33 -13.69 13.39
CA SER A 255 5.14 -12.99 13.88
C SER A 255 4.20 -13.97 14.58
N LYS A 256 3.68 -13.57 15.76
CA LYS A 256 2.80 -14.40 16.60
C LYS A 256 3.41 -15.74 17.04
N THR A 257 4.75 -15.85 17.07
CA THR A 257 5.44 -17.02 17.63
C THR A 257 5.61 -16.85 19.14
N TYR A 258 4.64 -17.35 19.89
CA TYR A 258 4.58 -17.17 21.35
C TYR A 258 5.60 -18.01 22.13
N TYR A 259 6.49 -18.73 21.46
CA TYR A 259 7.48 -19.61 22.09
C TYR A 259 8.90 -19.36 21.56
N PHE A 260 9.06 -18.75 20.38
CA PHE A 260 10.37 -18.58 19.76
C PHE A 260 11.20 -17.52 20.49
N ASN A 261 12.29 -17.96 21.09
CA ASN A 261 13.27 -17.10 21.73
C ASN A 261 14.70 -17.69 21.65
N GLN A 262 15.05 -18.28 20.51
CA GLN A 262 16.38 -18.82 20.26
C GLN A 262 17.34 -17.72 19.81
N ASP A 263 18.64 -17.94 20.12
CA ASP A 263 19.69 -17.04 19.66
C ASP A 263 19.86 -17.14 18.13
N ILE A 264 19.79 -16.00 17.46
CA ILE A 264 19.99 -15.84 16.02
C ILE A 264 20.92 -14.64 15.75
N GLY A 265 21.68 -14.22 16.76
CA GLY A 265 22.56 -13.04 16.68
C GLY A 265 23.70 -13.18 15.67
N ASP A 266 24.10 -14.43 15.33
CA ASP A 266 25.15 -14.71 14.35
C ASP A 266 24.68 -14.72 12.89
N TRP A 267 23.39 -14.49 12.63
CA TRP A 267 22.88 -14.45 11.26
C TRP A 267 23.45 -13.28 10.45
N ASP A 268 23.92 -13.58 9.24
CA ASP A 268 24.29 -12.57 8.25
C ASP A 268 23.01 -12.10 7.52
N VAL A 269 22.51 -10.93 7.90
CA VAL A 269 21.28 -10.32 7.35
C VAL A 269 21.59 -9.14 6.42
N SER A 270 22.83 -9.01 5.96
CA SER A 270 23.32 -7.84 5.20
C SER A 270 22.60 -7.62 3.86
N GLU A 271 22.01 -8.66 3.27
CA GLU A 271 21.24 -8.57 2.01
C GLU A 271 19.72 -8.37 2.25
N VAL A 272 19.26 -8.42 3.51
CA VAL A 272 17.82 -8.31 3.81
C VAL A 272 17.33 -6.87 3.58
N THR A 273 16.28 -6.75 2.78
CA THR A 273 15.63 -5.46 2.46
C THR A 273 14.30 -5.26 3.19
N ASN A 274 13.65 -6.34 3.63
CA ASN A 274 12.35 -6.31 4.29
C ASN A 274 12.35 -7.14 5.58
N MET A 275 12.20 -6.45 6.72
CA MET A 275 12.05 -7.03 8.06
C MET A 275 10.71 -6.67 8.71
N SER A 276 9.72 -6.21 7.92
CA SER A 276 8.44 -5.77 8.46
C SER A 276 7.76 -6.87 9.27
N GLY A 277 7.29 -6.55 10.47
CA GLY A 277 6.58 -7.45 11.36
C GLY A 277 7.35 -8.71 11.80
N MET A 278 8.69 -8.80 11.58
CA MET A 278 9.46 -10.04 11.79
C MET A 278 9.23 -10.66 13.17
N PHE A 279 9.13 -9.86 14.22
CA PHE A 279 8.88 -10.28 15.59
C PHE A 279 7.57 -9.71 16.17
N SER A 280 6.65 -9.27 15.32
CA SER A 280 5.37 -8.73 15.75
C SER A 280 4.59 -9.75 16.59
N SER A 281 4.10 -9.33 17.75
CA SER A 281 3.34 -10.17 18.68
C SER A 281 4.05 -11.47 19.09
N SER A 282 5.40 -11.47 19.14
CA SER A 282 6.22 -12.61 19.57
C SER A 282 6.80 -12.37 20.96
N ILE A 283 7.40 -13.42 21.56
CA ILE A 283 8.15 -13.31 22.84
C ILE A 283 9.65 -13.12 22.62
N PHE A 284 10.10 -12.91 21.39
CA PHE A 284 11.51 -12.81 21.04
C PHE A 284 12.21 -11.68 21.80
N ASN A 285 13.30 -12.03 22.50
CA ASN A 285 14.12 -11.08 23.25
C ASN A 285 15.58 -11.59 23.33
N GLN A 286 16.21 -11.85 22.16
CA GLN A 286 17.64 -12.17 22.07
C GLN A 286 18.43 -11.04 21.46
N ASN A 287 19.74 -11.03 21.69
CA ASN A 287 20.60 -9.96 21.21
C ASN A 287 20.85 -10.09 19.69
N ILE A 288 20.40 -9.07 18.95
CA ILE A 288 20.57 -8.89 17.50
C ILE A 288 21.25 -7.55 17.18
N GLY A 289 21.87 -6.91 18.17
CA GLY A 289 22.53 -5.61 17.99
C GLY A 289 23.70 -5.64 17.01
N THR A 290 24.27 -6.81 16.71
CA THR A 290 25.36 -7.03 15.75
C THR A 290 24.91 -7.19 14.29
N TRP A 291 23.61 -7.23 14.03
CA TRP A 291 23.10 -7.38 12.68
C TRP A 291 23.46 -6.18 11.80
N ASP A 292 23.94 -6.45 10.58
CA ASP A 292 24.08 -5.42 9.55
C ASP A 292 22.73 -5.22 8.84
N VAL A 293 21.99 -4.18 9.25
CA VAL A 293 20.68 -3.84 8.71
C VAL A 293 20.77 -2.73 7.63
N SER A 294 21.96 -2.46 7.12
CA SER A 294 22.20 -1.32 6.21
C SER A 294 21.48 -1.43 4.86
N SER A 295 21.02 -2.63 4.48
CA SER A 295 20.22 -2.83 3.26
C SER A 295 18.71 -2.74 3.49
N VAL A 296 18.25 -2.66 4.76
CA VAL A 296 16.81 -2.73 5.08
C VAL A 296 16.11 -1.45 4.68
N VAL A 297 14.97 -1.62 4.01
CA VAL A 297 14.07 -0.55 3.55
C VAL A 297 12.80 -0.48 4.40
N ASP A 298 12.27 -1.63 4.84
CA ASP A 298 11.03 -1.71 5.62
C ASP A 298 11.25 -2.43 6.97
N MET A 299 11.04 -1.69 8.07
CA MET A 299 11.05 -2.16 9.45
C MET A 299 9.68 -1.98 10.13
N SER A 300 8.61 -1.74 9.36
CA SER A 300 7.27 -1.50 9.90
C SER A 300 6.84 -2.67 10.79
N TYR A 301 6.30 -2.38 11.98
CA TYR A 301 5.78 -3.37 12.94
C TYR A 301 6.79 -4.42 13.43
N MET A 302 8.12 -4.24 13.21
CA MET A 302 9.13 -5.28 13.49
C MET A 302 9.07 -5.80 14.91
N PHE A 303 8.86 -4.95 15.90
CA PHE A 303 8.74 -5.28 17.32
C PHE A 303 7.38 -4.90 17.91
N ASP A 304 6.36 -4.76 17.08
CA ASP A 304 5.00 -4.51 17.54
C ASP A 304 4.57 -5.56 18.59
N THR A 305 4.06 -5.08 19.73
CA THR A 305 3.59 -5.95 20.83
C THR A 305 4.64 -6.98 21.30
N SER A 306 5.95 -6.68 21.15
CA SER A 306 7.07 -7.55 21.52
C SER A 306 7.73 -7.12 22.83
N PRO A 307 8.25 -8.05 23.66
CA PRO A 307 9.02 -7.73 24.86
C PRO A 307 10.49 -7.35 24.56
N PHE A 308 10.88 -7.23 23.30
CA PHE A 308 12.25 -6.96 22.87
C PHE A 308 12.84 -5.72 23.55
N ASN A 309 14.05 -5.86 24.13
CA ASN A 309 14.74 -4.76 24.80
C ASN A 309 16.28 -4.93 24.80
N HIS A 310 16.87 -5.34 23.69
CA HIS A 310 18.33 -5.33 23.51
C HIS A 310 18.79 -4.08 22.77
N ASP A 311 20.07 -3.74 22.98
CA ASP A 311 20.71 -2.58 22.34
C ASP A 311 20.80 -2.77 20.83
N ILE A 312 20.25 -1.82 20.11
CA ILE A 312 20.24 -1.70 18.64
C ILE A 312 20.68 -0.29 18.19
N GLY A 313 21.28 0.47 19.11
CA GLY A 313 21.72 1.84 18.85
C GLY A 313 22.75 1.95 17.71
N ASP A 314 23.56 0.90 17.51
CA ASP A 314 24.57 0.86 16.45
C ASP A 314 24.04 0.44 15.06
N TRP A 315 22.75 0.15 14.94
CA TRP A 315 22.15 -0.20 13.63
C TRP A 315 22.26 0.95 12.64
N ASN A 316 22.75 0.65 11.43
CA ASN A 316 22.73 1.60 10.30
C ASN A 316 21.37 1.56 9.59
N VAL A 317 20.50 2.51 9.92
CA VAL A 317 19.13 2.60 9.38
C VAL A 317 18.98 3.60 8.22
N ASN A 318 20.09 4.04 7.64
CA ASN A 318 20.09 5.10 6.59
C ASN A 318 19.23 4.79 5.36
N ASN A 319 19.02 3.50 5.04
CA ASN A 319 18.20 3.10 3.88
C ASN A 319 16.74 2.82 4.23
N VAL A 320 16.38 2.91 5.52
CA VAL A 320 15.01 2.62 5.95
C VAL A 320 14.07 3.76 5.54
N ILE A 321 12.97 3.38 4.90
CA ILE A 321 11.91 4.27 4.41
C ILE A 321 10.66 4.14 5.29
N TYR A 322 10.36 2.93 5.77
CA TYR A 322 9.15 2.63 6.54
C TYR A 322 9.48 2.13 7.94
N MET A 323 8.97 2.84 8.97
CA MET A 323 9.07 2.49 10.40
C MET A 323 7.70 2.53 11.09
N GLU A 324 6.59 2.40 10.33
CA GLU A 324 5.24 2.40 10.87
C GLU A 324 5.11 1.35 11.99
N GLY A 325 4.60 1.76 13.16
CA GLY A 325 4.34 0.86 14.28
C GLY A 325 5.53 0.03 14.76
N MET A 326 6.80 0.38 14.44
CA MET A 326 7.96 -0.48 14.72
C MET A 326 8.03 -0.93 16.18
N PHE A 327 7.64 -0.08 17.12
CA PHE A 327 7.59 -0.35 18.55
C PHE A 327 6.18 -0.14 19.13
N TRP A 328 5.15 -0.30 18.33
CA TRP A 328 3.76 -0.17 18.78
C TRP A 328 3.48 -1.19 19.88
N LEU A 329 2.98 -0.74 21.05
CA LEU A 329 2.75 -1.57 22.23
C LEU A 329 3.98 -2.36 22.74
N ALA A 330 5.21 -2.01 22.33
CA ALA A 330 6.44 -2.63 22.80
C ALA A 330 6.74 -2.16 24.24
N SER A 331 6.08 -2.78 25.22
CA SER A 331 6.04 -2.30 26.61
C SER A 331 7.40 -2.25 27.30
N ASN A 332 8.36 -3.08 26.88
CA ASN A 332 9.66 -3.22 27.53
C ASN A 332 10.81 -2.47 26.83
N PHE A 333 10.59 -1.98 25.60
CA PHE A 333 11.66 -1.35 24.83
C PHE A 333 12.04 0.01 25.42
N ASN A 334 13.30 0.20 25.76
CA ASN A 334 13.85 1.48 26.25
C ASN A 334 15.34 1.64 25.93
N GLN A 335 15.81 1.18 24.79
CA GLN A 335 17.21 1.35 24.39
C GLN A 335 17.43 2.70 23.72
N ASP A 336 18.67 3.20 23.81
CA ASP A 336 19.08 4.44 23.18
C ASP A 336 19.25 4.25 21.66
N ILE A 337 18.42 4.93 20.89
CA ILE A 337 18.42 4.94 19.43
C ILE A 337 18.59 6.37 18.87
N SER A 338 19.07 7.28 19.70
CA SER A 338 19.27 8.70 19.33
C SER A 338 20.29 8.89 18.19
N SER A 339 21.19 7.89 18.01
CA SER A 339 22.22 7.88 16.97
C SER A 339 21.70 7.53 15.57
N TRP A 340 20.47 7.01 15.45
CA TRP A 340 19.91 6.59 14.17
C TRP A 340 19.77 7.77 13.19
N ASP A 341 20.28 7.60 11.98
CA ASP A 341 20.00 8.51 10.88
C ASP A 341 18.69 8.10 10.19
N VAL A 342 17.62 8.78 10.56
CA VAL A 342 16.26 8.55 10.04
C VAL A 342 15.88 9.52 8.92
N SER A 343 16.86 10.20 8.32
CA SER A 343 16.62 11.26 7.35
C SER A 343 15.92 10.81 6.06
N ASN A 344 15.91 9.50 5.76
CA ASN A 344 15.22 8.93 4.60
C ASN A 344 13.84 8.34 4.94
N VAL A 345 13.46 8.30 6.22
CA VAL A 345 12.16 7.73 6.64
C VAL A 345 11.02 8.66 6.23
N ILE A 346 9.97 8.07 5.64
CA ILE A 346 8.76 8.79 5.20
C ILE A 346 7.52 8.43 6.03
N ASN A 347 7.50 7.28 6.70
CA ASN A 347 6.38 6.83 7.52
C ASN A 347 6.85 6.36 8.90
N MET A 348 6.39 7.05 9.97
CA MET A 348 6.59 6.73 11.38
C MET A 348 5.25 6.68 12.14
N GLU A 349 4.14 6.48 11.44
CA GLU A 349 2.81 6.38 12.04
C GLU A 349 2.79 5.31 13.15
N ASN A 350 2.19 5.61 14.30
CA ASN A 350 2.09 4.70 15.46
C ASN A 350 3.43 4.17 16.03
N MET A 351 4.60 4.68 15.65
CA MET A 351 5.91 4.03 15.93
C MET A 351 6.12 3.69 17.41
N PHE A 352 5.71 4.55 18.34
CA PHE A 352 5.79 4.36 19.80
C PHE A 352 4.43 4.48 20.50
N ARG A 353 3.35 4.28 19.78
CA ARG A 353 2.00 4.34 20.34
C ARG A 353 1.81 3.27 21.42
N SER A 354 1.23 3.65 22.57
CA SER A 354 1.04 2.78 23.73
C SER A 354 -0.44 2.52 24.03
N SER A 355 -1.31 2.60 23.04
CA SER A 355 -2.74 2.29 23.16
C SER A 355 -3.25 1.50 21.94
N TYR A 356 -4.29 0.68 22.19
CA TYR A 356 -5.03 -0.03 21.17
C TYR A 356 -6.52 -0.06 21.53
N ASP A 357 -7.40 0.31 20.61
CA ASP A 357 -8.86 0.33 20.79
C ASP A 357 -9.31 0.98 22.12
N GLY A 358 -8.69 2.12 22.45
CA GLY A 358 -8.96 2.85 23.70
C GLY A 358 -8.40 2.20 24.97
N THR A 359 -7.71 1.08 24.88
CA THR A 359 -7.01 0.42 25.99
C THR A 359 -5.56 0.92 26.03
N TYR A 360 -5.15 1.42 27.21
CA TYR A 360 -3.78 1.87 27.47
C TYR A 360 -2.89 0.71 27.91
N TYR A 361 -1.65 0.68 27.38
CA TYR A 361 -0.60 -0.26 27.78
C TYR A 361 0.59 0.51 28.36
N GLU A 362 1.16 0.04 29.46
CA GLU A 362 2.32 0.68 30.09
C GLU A 362 3.59 0.42 29.26
N ALA A 363 3.99 1.37 28.43
CA ALA A 363 5.30 1.38 27.78
C ALA A 363 6.29 2.21 28.61
N ILE A 364 7.55 1.77 28.65
CA ILE A 364 8.61 2.42 29.47
C ILE A 364 9.58 3.25 28.65
N PHE A 365 9.40 3.36 27.31
CA PHE A 365 10.30 4.09 26.45
C PHE A 365 10.42 5.55 26.89
N ASN A 366 11.66 5.99 27.11
CA ASN A 366 11.97 7.36 27.54
C ASN A 366 13.40 7.73 27.13
N GLN A 367 13.64 7.94 25.84
CA GLN A 367 14.93 8.38 25.30
C GLN A 367 14.80 9.76 24.63
N ASP A 368 15.89 10.51 24.59
CA ASP A 368 15.97 11.80 23.89
C ASP A 368 16.20 11.57 22.38
N LEU A 369 15.17 11.82 21.59
CA LEU A 369 15.22 11.69 20.14
C LEU A 369 15.15 13.05 19.42
N SER A 370 15.43 14.15 20.11
CA SER A 370 15.41 15.51 19.55
C SER A 370 16.44 15.70 18.41
N SER A 371 17.47 14.83 18.36
CA SER A 371 18.49 14.84 17.31
C SER A 371 18.04 14.25 15.97
N TRP A 372 16.92 13.52 15.94
CA TRP A 372 16.45 12.87 14.72
C TRP A 372 16.06 13.90 13.65
N ASN A 373 16.60 13.73 12.44
CA ASN A 373 16.20 14.48 11.26
C ASN A 373 14.95 13.84 10.63
N VAL A 374 13.78 14.30 11.03
CA VAL A 374 12.47 13.78 10.58
C VAL A 374 11.82 14.59 9.45
N ARG A 375 12.61 15.40 8.74
CA ARG A 375 12.10 16.32 7.70
C ARG A 375 11.43 15.62 6.52
N ASN A 376 11.81 14.36 6.25
CA ASN A 376 11.23 13.57 5.17
C ASN A 376 10.01 12.77 5.60
N VAL A 377 9.66 12.77 6.90
CA VAL A 377 8.51 12.03 7.41
C VAL A 377 7.23 12.76 7.03
N THR A 378 6.37 12.09 6.26
CA THR A 378 5.06 12.62 5.82
C THR A 378 3.90 11.99 6.58
N LYS A 379 4.11 10.81 7.21
CA LYS A 379 3.12 10.11 8.03
C LYS A 379 3.69 9.90 9.42
N PHE A 380 3.10 10.52 10.43
CA PHE A 380 3.52 10.42 11.83
C PHE A 380 2.32 10.47 12.80
N ASP A 381 1.11 10.22 12.30
CA ASP A 381 -0.09 10.18 13.12
C ASP A 381 0.11 9.17 14.26
N ASP A 382 -0.35 9.54 15.45
CA ASP A 382 -0.21 8.71 16.64
C ASP A 382 1.22 8.25 16.99
N PHE A 383 2.28 8.90 16.46
CA PHE A 383 3.68 8.51 16.64
C PHE A 383 4.03 8.08 18.07
N SER A 384 3.53 8.79 19.08
CA SER A 384 3.77 8.50 20.50
C SER A 384 2.51 8.68 21.34
N THR A 385 1.34 8.48 20.76
CA THR A 385 0.06 8.62 21.47
C THR A 385 0.02 7.64 22.64
N ASP A 386 -0.38 8.14 23.81
CA ASP A 386 -0.42 7.43 25.09
C ASP A 386 0.93 6.92 25.63
N ALA A 387 2.08 7.26 25.06
CA ALA A 387 3.40 6.96 25.59
C ALA A 387 3.73 7.83 26.83
N LYS A 388 3.00 7.62 27.94
CA LYS A 388 3.02 8.48 29.13
C LYS A 388 4.34 8.49 29.89
N ALA A 389 5.14 7.42 29.79
CA ALA A 389 6.47 7.36 30.41
C ALA A 389 7.50 8.21 29.65
N TRP A 390 7.24 8.54 28.39
CA TRP A 390 8.17 9.31 27.58
C TRP A 390 8.11 10.82 27.91
N THR A 391 9.04 11.25 28.77
CA THR A 391 9.17 12.63 29.25
C THR A 391 10.35 13.38 28.63
N LEU A 392 11.33 12.67 28.06
CA LEU A 392 12.47 13.26 27.37
C LEU A 392 12.08 13.85 25.99
N PRO A 393 12.92 14.72 25.41
CA PRO A 393 12.61 15.37 24.14
C PRO A 393 12.32 14.38 23.03
N LYS A 394 11.26 14.66 22.26
CA LYS A 394 10.81 13.86 21.11
C LYS A 394 11.36 14.42 19.81
N PRO A 395 11.38 13.65 18.72
CA PRO A 395 11.65 14.20 17.40
C PRO A 395 10.62 15.28 17.07
N CYS A 396 11.04 16.24 16.34
CA CYS A 396 10.17 17.32 15.95
C CYS A 396 9.71 17.16 14.49
N PHE A 397 8.49 16.69 14.34
CA PHE A 397 7.84 16.52 13.03
C PHE A 397 7.30 17.85 12.49
N ILE A 398 6.91 18.73 13.40
CA ILE A 398 6.33 20.03 13.10
C ILE A 398 6.99 21.02 14.06
N ASP A 399 7.84 21.90 13.51
CA ASP A 399 8.25 23.16 14.14
C ASP A 399 9.15 23.13 15.39
N CYS A 400 10.41 22.76 15.24
CA CYS A 400 11.43 22.92 16.29
C CYS A 400 12.46 24.03 16.02
N LEU A 401 12.39 24.64 14.89
CA LEU A 401 13.21 25.81 14.57
C LEU A 401 12.35 27.05 14.75
N THR A 402 12.97 28.19 15.01
CA THR A 402 12.27 29.48 15.17
C THR A 402 11.19 29.63 14.10
N ASP A 403 10.09 30.24 14.44
CA ASP A 403 8.92 30.48 13.58
C ASP A 403 9.29 30.88 12.13
N ASP A 404 10.45 31.53 11.93
CA ASP A 404 10.95 32.01 10.64
C ASP A 404 11.71 30.98 9.79
N TYR A 405 11.85 29.72 10.22
CA TYR A 405 12.65 28.72 9.48
C TYR A 405 11.91 28.09 8.30
N TYR A 406 10.63 27.77 8.47
CA TYR A 406 9.77 27.19 7.42
C TYR A 406 8.81 28.19 6.82
N LEU A 407 8.22 29.01 7.69
CA LEU A 407 7.29 30.05 7.31
C LEU A 407 7.78 31.39 7.87
N TYR A 408 7.51 32.45 7.18
CA TYR A 408 7.83 33.79 7.66
C TYR A 408 6.71 34.76 7.29
N LEU A 409 6.60 35.84 8.06
CA LEU A 409 5.70 36.94 7.76
C LEU A 409 6.41 37.87 6.78
N ASP A 410 5.77 38.18 5.66
CA ASP A 410 6.29 39.11 4.67
C ASP A 410 6.41 40.53 5.26
N GLU A 411 7.15 41.42 4.60
CA GLU A 411 7.38 42.81 5.03
C GLU A 411 6.06 43.62 5.17
N ASN A 412 4.99 43.21 4.49
CA ASN A 412 3.66 43.80 4.61
C ASN A 412 2.98 43.51 5.98
N GLY A 413 3.55 42.60 6.80
CA GLY A 413 3.02 42.21 8.11
C GLY A 413 1.74 41.39 8.10
N ILE A 414 1.32 40.87 6.96
CA ILE A 414 0.05 40.11 6.76
C ILE A 414 0.31 38.77 6.07
N THR A 415 1.04 38.77 4.97
CA THR A 415 1.23 37.59 4.12
C THR A 415 2.19 36.59 4.75
N ILE A 416 1.77 35.33 4.83
CA ILE A 416 2.59 34.23 5.34
C ILE A 416 3.19 33.48 4.16
N LYS A 417 4.53 33.39 4.14
CA LYS A 417 5.30 32.79 3.04
C LYS A 417 6.05 31.56 3.48
N ALA A 418 6.16 30.59 2.57
CA ALA A 418 7.03 29.43 2.73
C ALA A 418 8.48 29.78 2.37
N THR A 419 9.43 29.30 3.18
CA THR A 419 10.87 29.32 2.84
C THR A 419 11.20 28.12 1.94
N GLU A 420 12.42 28.08 1.42
CA GLU A 420 12.95 26.92 0.68
C GLU A 420 13.01 25.62 1.52
N ASN A 421 12.90 25.73 2.84
CA ASN A 421 12.91 24.59 3.76
C ASN A 421 11.51 24.01 4.00
N ALA A 422 10.45 24.74 3.65
CA ALA A 422 9.09 24.27 3.77
C ALA A 422 8.74 23.34 2.59
N ARG A 423 8.24 22.14 2.90
CA ARG A 423 7.82 21.17 1.87
C ARG A 423 6.36 21.37 1.51
N VAL A 424 6.06 21.26 0.23
CA VAL A 424 4.69 21.10 -0.26
C VAL A 424 4.07 19.84 0.34
N GLY A 425 2.81 19.93 0.80
CA GLY A 425 2.11 18.87 1.52
C GLY A 425 2.49 18.75 3.00
N GLY A 426 3.26 19.69 3.55
CA GLY A 426 3.64 19.73 4.97
C GLY A 426 2.78 20.67 5.79
N TRP A 427 2.57 20.33 7.06
CA TRP A 427 1.98 21.21 8.08
C TRP A 427 3.08 21.88 8.90
N TYR A 428 2.97 23.18 9.14
CA TYR A 428 3.94 23.96 9.89
C TYR A 428 3.24 24.87 10.89
N GLN A 429 3.87 25.09 12.06
CA GLN A 429 3.38 26.06 13.04
C GLN A 429 4.00 27.44 12.75
N PHE A 430 3.20 28.47 12.83
CA PHE A 430 3.67 29.85 12.82
C PHE A 430 2.84 30.68 13.80
N ASN A 431 3.48 31.32 14.80
CA ASN A 431 2.80 32.05 15.88
C ASN A 431 1.70 31.23 16.59
N GLY A 432 1.90 29.91 16.75
CA GLY A 432 0.94 29.02 17.43
C GLY A 432 -0.28 28.60 16.60
N VAL A 433 -0.28 28.87 15.30
CA VAL A 433 -1.29 28.43 14.32
C VAL A 433 -0.66 27.42 13.37
N SER A 434 -1.38 26.35 13.03
CA SER A 434 -0.94 25.35 12.04
C SER A 434 -1.28 25.81 10.63
N TYR A 435 -0.31 25.79 9.73
CA TYR A 435 -0.46 26.15 8.33
C TYR A 435 -0.05 24.99 7.42
N TYR A 436 -0.78 24.77 6.33
CA TYR A 436 -0.49 23.75 5.32
C TYR A 436 0.11 24.40 4.07
N VAL A 437 1.24 23.89 3.59
CA VAL A 437 1.92 24.41 2.37
C VAL A 437 1.42 23.65 1.15
N ALA A 438 0.80 24.35 0.20
CA ALA A 438 0.24 23.77 -1.02
C ALA A 438 0.93 24.28 -2.29
N ASP A 439 0.79 23.50 -3.37
CA ASP A 439 1.06 23.85 -4.76
C ASP A 439 -0.18 23.62 -5.65
N ASP A 440 -0.03 23.81 -6.96
CA ASP A 440 -1.13 23.68 -7.91
C ASP A 440 -1.72 22.26 -7.94
N ASP A 441 -0.87 21.20 -7.84
CA ASP A 441 -1.30 19.80 -7.86
C ASP A 441 -2.17 19.45 -6.65
N LEU A 442 -1.86 20.01 -5.48
CA LEU A 442 -2.63 19.78 -4.25
C LEU A 442 -3.92 20.60 -4.20
N LEU A 443 -4.01 21.72 -4.91
CA LEU A 443 -5.27 22.47 -5.05
C LEU A 443 -6.31 21.70 -5.85
N GLU A 444 -5.89 20.86 -6.80
CA GLU A 444 -6.78 19.99 -7.58
C GLU A 444 -7.22 18.74 -6.79
N ASP A 445 -6.55 18.40 -5.68
CA ASP A 445 -6.88 17.22 -4.88
C ASP A 445 -8.19 17.45 -4.08
N TYR A 446 -9.07 16.45 -4.10
CA TYR A 446 -10.36 16.45 -3.39
C TYR A 446 -10.23 16.77 -1.88
N PHE A 447 -9.12 16.39 -1.26
CA PHE A 447 -8.84 16.66 0.16
C PHE A 447 -8.61 18.16 0.39
N LEU A 448 -7.89 18.83 -0.48
CA LEU A 448 -7.64 20.27 -0.38
C LEU A 448 -8.90 21.08 -0.71
N TYR A 449 -9.72 20.60 -1.64
CA TYR A 449 -11.04 21.18 -1.92
C TYR A 449 -11.94 21.20 -0.67
N ALA A 450 -11.87 20.17 0.17
CA ALA A 450 -12.59 20.13 1.45
C ALA A 450 -12.03 21.16 2.45
N ILE A 451 -10.71 21.30 2.57
CA ILE A 451 -10.05 22.29 3.45
C ILE A 451 -10.41 23.73 3.01
N ILE A 452 -10.33 24.02 1.74
CA ILE A 452 -10.60 25.36 1.19
C ILE A 452 -12.06 25.78 1.40
N ASN A 453 -13.00 24.80 1.40
CA ASN A 453 -14.43 25.09 1.58
C ASN A 453 -14.90 25.04 3.04
N ASP A 454 -14.09 24.50 3.98
CA ASP A 454 -14.46 24.25 5.39
C ASP A 454 -13.60 25.09 6.37
N TYR A 455 -13.71 26.40 6.43
CA TYR A 455 -13.09 27.31 7.42
C TYR A 455 -11.53 27.25 7.56
N ASP A 456 -10.85 26.25 7.01
CA ASP A 456 -9.39 26.09 7.15
C ASP A 456 -8.60 26.77 6.01
N ALA A 457 -9.27 27.41 5.05
CA ALA A 457 -8.60 28.14 3.98
C ALA A 457 -7.68 29.25 4.49
N ALA A 458 -8.01 29.87 5.63
CA ALA A 458 -7.18 30.86 6.29
C ALA A 458 -5.78 30.34 6.70
N ASN A 459 -5.63 29.03 6.84
CA ASN A 459 -4.40 28.38 7.30
C ASN A 459 -3.59 27.74 6.14
N LEU A 460 -3.87 28.13 4.91
CA LEU A 460 -3.14 27.69 3.74
C LEU A 460 -1.98 28.63 3.41
N VAL A 461 -0.80 28.07 3.16
CA VAL A 461 0.35 28.81 2.61
C VAL A 461 0.44 28.53 1.12
N THR A 462 0.31 29.57 0.32
CA THR A 462 0.09 29.52 -1.13
C THR A 462 1.33 29.94 -1.94
N SER A 463 2.50 30.03 -1.32
CA SER A 463 3.74 30.52 -1.96
C SER A 463 4.20 29.70 -3.18
N HIS A 464 3.75 28.46 -3.32
CA HIS A 464 4.08 27.59 -4.46
C HIS A 464 2.97 27.48 -5.50
N ILE A 465 1.89 28.27 -5.34
CA ILE A 465 0.75 28.25 -6.25
C ILE A 465 0.97 29.24 -7.39
N THR A 466 0.73 28.81 -8.62
CA THR A 466 0.86 29.62 -9.84
C THR A 466 -0.47 29.81 -10.56
N ASN A 467 -1.47 28.96 -10.28
CA ASN A 467 -2.80 29.01 -10.88
C ASN A 467 -3.89 28.94 -9.79
N MET A 468 -4.73 29.97 -9.70
CA MET A 468 -5.88 30.06 -8.80
C MET A 468 -7.21 30.19 -9.57
N SER A 469 -7.21 29.83 -10.86
CA SER A 469 -8.43 29.92 -11.67
C SER A 469 -9.54 29.03 -11.11
N GLU A 470 -10.78 29.52 -11.11
CA GLU A 470 -11.99 28.81 -10.67
C GLU A 470 -12.00 28.35 -9.19
N LEU A 471 -11.01 28.73 -8.36
CA LEU A 471 -10.79 28.15 -7.03
C LEU A 471 -12.02 28.22 -6.10
N PHE A 472 -12.81 29.31 -6.15
CA PHE A 472 -14.05 29.47 -5.40
C PHE A 472 -15.27 29.62 -6.31
N TYR A 473 -15.18 29.21 -7.57
CA TYR A 473 -16.25 29.33 -8.55
C TYR A 473 -17.58 28.74 -8.04
N GLU A 474 -18.67 29.53 -8.14
CA GLU A 474 -20.02 29.20 -7.66
C GLU A 474 -20.13 28.88 -6.14
N ASN A 475 -19.14 29.18 -5.31
CA ASN A 475 -19.25 29.04 -3.87
C ASN A 475 -19.98 30.25 -3.26
N LEU A 476 -21.32 30.25 -3.33
CA LEU A 476 -22.19 31.36 -2.94
C LEU A 476 -22.03 31.82 -1.47
N THR A 477 -21.44 30.98 -0.61
CA THR A 477 -21.31 31.23 0.83
C THR A 477 -19.90 31.56 1.28
N PHE A 478 -18.90 31.40 0.41
CA PHE A 478 -17.50 31.64 0.76
C PHE A 478 -17.27 33.08 1.21
N ASN A 479 -16.72 33.27 2.38
CA ASN A 479 -16.29 34.56 2.91
C ASN A 479 -15.24 34.38 4.02
N VAL A 480 -14.30 33.45 3.83
CA VAL A 480 -13.18 33.20 4.76
C VAL A 480 -12.10 34.26 4.56
N ASP A 481 -11.47 34.68 5.63
CA ASP A 481 -10.32 35.58 5.60
C ASP A 481 -9.10 34.86 5.00
N ILE A 482 -8.68 35.32 3.82
CA ILE A 482 -7.54 34.83 3.05
C ILE A 482 -6.52 35.95 2.81
N SER A 483 -6.54 36.99 3.61
CA SER A 483 -5.61 38.13 3.53
C SER A 483 -4.14 37.71 3.67
N SER A 484 -3.88 36.61 4.39
CA SER A 484 -2.54 36.07 4.62
C SER A 484 -1.94 35.29 3.44
N TRP A 485 -2.72 35.02 2.40
CA TRP A 485 -2.24 34.26 1.25
C TRP A 485 -1.15 34.96 0.46
N ASP A 486 -0.12 34.22 0.07
CA ASP A 486 0.91 34.67 -0.84
C ASP A 486 0.49 34.37 -2.30
N VAL A 487 0.10 35.40 -3.03
CA VAL A 487 -0.29 35.29 -4.43
C VAL A 487 0.78 35.81 -5.39
N SER A 488 1.98 36.07 -4.86
CA SER A 488 3.06 36.72 -5.63
C SER A 488 3.60 35.88 -6.80
N ASN A 489 3.35 34.56 -6.82
CA ASN A 489 3.70 33.68 -7.92
C ASN A 489 2.53 33.34 -8.86
N VAL A 490 1.32 33.81 -8.53
CA VAL A 490 0.11 33.49 -9.33
C VAL A 490 0.12 34.25 -10.65
N THR A 491 -0.18 33.54 -11.71
CA THR A 491 -0.27 34.12 -13.07
C THR A 491 -1.71 34.11 -13.63
N ASP A 492 -2.57 33.22 -13.13
CA ASP A 492 -3.97 33.10 -13.54
C ASP A 492 -4.91 33.11 -12.33
N MET A 493 -5.82 34.10 -12.29
CA MET A 493 -6.90 34.25 -11.31
C MET A 493 -8.29 34.29 -11.99
N SER A 494 -8.40 33.79 -13.22
CA SER A 494 -9.67 33.81 -13.94
C SER A 494 -10.74 33.03 -13.19
N PHE A 495 -11.96 33.56 -13.16
CA PHE A 495 -13.15 32.97 -12.51
C PHE A 495 -13.02 32.70 -10.99
N MET A 496 -11.91 33.12 -10.33
CA MET A 496 -11.57 32.70 -8.95
C MET A 496 -12.71 32.94 -7.95
N PHE A 497 -13.40 34.08 -8.04
CA PHE A 497 -14.55 34.44 -7.18
C PHE A 497 -15.85 34.60 -7.98
N GLU A 498 -15.96 34.06 -9.18
CA GLU A 498 -17.19 34.15 -9.94
C GLU A 498 -18.35 33.51 -9.17
N ARG A 499 -19.43 34.29 -8.99
CA ARG A 499 -20.65 33.89 -8.26
C ARG A 499 -20.37 33.52 -6.79
N THR A 500 -19.39 34.18 -6.14
CA THR A 500 -19.19 34.14 -4.69
C THR A 500 -19.94 35.29 -4.04
N ASP A 501 -21.27 35.19 -3.96
CA ASP A 501 -22.17 36.28 -3.59
C ASP A 501 -21.85 36.98 -2.27
N ARG A 502 -21.16 36.28 -1.33
CA ARG A 502 -20.87 36.79 0.02
C ARG A 502 -19.43 37.23 0.21
N PHE A 503 -18.54 36.94 -0.72
CA PHE A 503 -17.12 37.24 -0.54
C PHE A 503 -16.88 38.76 -0.46
N ASN A 504 -16.32 39.21 0.66
CA ASN A 504 -15.95 40.60 0.89
C ASN A 504 -14.82 40.73 1.92
N GLN A 505 -13.81 39.83 1.87
CA GLN A 505 -12.65 39.91 2.73
C GLN A 505 -11.59 40.84 2.14
N ASP A 506 -10.80 41.44 3.04
CA ASP A 506 -9.72 42.35 2.67
C ASP A 506 -8.58 41.59 1.98
N ILE A 507 -8.37 41.90 0.72
CA ILE A 507 -7.30 41.34 -0.14
C ILE A 507 -6.39 42.46 -0.69
N SER A 508 -6.45 43.65 -0.10
CA SER A 508 -5.65 44.80 -0.52
C SER A 508 -4.14 44.56 -0.45
N SER A 509 -3.70 43.68 0.47
CA SER A 509 -2.30 43.30 0.65
C SER A 509 -1.73 42.33 -0.39
N TRP A 510 -2.56 41.80 -1.25
CA TRP A 510 -2.12 40.83 -2.26
C TRP A 510 -1.18 41.45 -3.29
N ASN A 511 -0.04 40.79 -3.54
CA ASN A 511 0.87 41.13 -4.60
C ASN A 511 0.46 40.44 -5.91
N VAL A 512 -0.31 41.11 -6.75
CA VAL A 512 -0.82 40.57 -8.04
C VAL A 512 0.08 40.93 -9.23
N SER A 513 1.28 41.42 -8.99
CA SER A 513 2.17 41.93 -10.05
C SER A 513 2.57 40.90 -11.12
N ASN A 514 2.44 39.61 -10.85
CA ASN A 514 2.70 38.54 -11.83
C ASN A 514 1.45 38.02 -12.55
N VAL A 515 0.26 38.48 -12.16
CA VAL A 515 -1.00 38.01 -12.76
C VAL A 515 -1.15 38.56 -14.17
N THR A 516 -1.47 37.68 -15.10
CA THR A 516 -1.68 38.00 -16.50
C THR A 516 -3.14 37.83 -16.93
N ASN A 517 -3.93 37.05 -16.20
CA ASN A 517 -5.33 36.75 -16.50
C ASN A 517 -6.20 36.96 -15.26
N MET A 518 -7.16 37.91 -15.38
CA MET A 518 -8.19 38.21 -14.37
C MET A 518 -9.61 38.14 -15.00
N GLU A 519 -9.77 37.37 -16.09
CA GLU A 519 -11.08 37.18 -16.74
C GLU A 519 -12.10 36.73 -15.68
N ARG A 520 -13.23 37.44 -15.58
CA ARG A 520 -14.39 37.11 -14.75
C ARG A 520 -14.10 36.91 -13.26
N MET A 521 -12.95 37.39 -12.73
CA MET A 521 -12.49 37.12 -11.37
C MET A 521 -13.56 37.42 -10.31
N PHE A 522 -14.33 38.49 -10.44
CA PHE A 522 -15.41 38.91 -9.54
C PHE A 522 -16.78 38.99 -10.21
N THR A 523 -17.00 38.26 -11.31
CA THR A 523 -18.30 38.18 -11.97
C THR A 523 -19.37 37.71 -10.99
N ASP A 524 -20.49 38.45 -10.88
CA ASP A 524 -21.58 38.18 -9.94
C ASP A 524 -21.16 38.02 -8.46
N ALA A 525 -19.98 38.52 -8.06
CA ALA A 525 -19.56 38.61 -6.67
C ALA A 525 -20.23 39.83 -6.01
N SER A 526 -21.52 39.73 -5.77
CA SER A 526 -22.40 40.89 -5.45
C SER A 526 -21.93 41.67 -4.23
N ALA A 527 -21.40 41.02 -3.18
CA ALA A 527 -20.99 41.68 -1.94
C ALA A 527 -19.59 42.32 -2.01
N PHE A 528 -18.77 41.99 -3.02
CA PHE A 528 -17.38 42.40 -3.06
C PHE A 528 -17.24 43.93 -3.20
N ASN A 529 -16.54 44.57 -2.27
CA ASN A 529 -16.26 46.01 -2.30
C ASN A 529 -15.01 46.37 -1.48
N GLN A 530 -13.93 45.60 -1.58
CA GLN A 530 -12.67 45.87 -0.88
C GLN A 530 -11.76 46.75 -1.73
N ASP A 531 -10.93 47.54 -1.03
CA ASP A 531 -9.97 48.45 -1.67
C ASP A 531 -8.84 47.63 -2.34
N ILE A 532 -8.80 47.70 -3.64
CA ILE A 532 -7.79 47.06 -4.50
C ILE A 532 -7.08 48.08 -5.40
N GLY A 533 -7.20 49.37 -5.06
CA GLY A 533 -6.63 50.46 -5.84
C GLY A 533 -5.10 50.44 -5.95
N ASP A 534 -4.41 49.86 -4.96
CA ASP A 534 -2.95 49.72 -4.91
C ASP A 534 -2.42 48.45 -5.65
N TRP A 535 -3.29 47.63 -6.23
CA TRP A 535 -2.85 46.47 -7.00
C TRP A 535 -2.02 46.87 -8.24
N ASP A 536 -0.85 46.26 -8.41
CA ASP A 536 -0.07 46.38 -9.66
C ASP A 536 -0.63 45.42 -10.73
N VAL A 537 -1.47 45.92 -11.60
CA VAL A 537 -2.09 45.16 -12.67
C VAL A 537 -1.38 45.35 -14.04
N SER A 538 -0.18 45.92 -14.02
CA SER A 538 0.55 46.28 -15.24
C SER A 538 0.91 45.11 -16.17
N ASN A 539 0.90 43.87 -15.66
CA ASN A 539 1.12 42.65 -16.42
C ASN A 539 -0.19 41.97 -16.91
N VAL A 540 -1.34 42.44 -16.48
CA VAL A 540 -2.63 41.82 -16.86
C VAL A 540 -2.95 42.09 -18.33
N THR A 541 -3.33 41.04 -19.04
CA THR A 541 -3.71 41.09 -20.47
C THR A 541 -5.19 40.84 -20.69
N ASP A 542 -5.89 40.14 -19.77
CA ASP A 542 -7.31 39.86 -19.85
C ASP A 542 -8.04 40.25 -18.56
N MET A 543 -9.01 41.17 -18.69
CA MET A 543 -9.93 41.63 -17.63
C MET A 543 -11.39 41.52 -18.11
N GLN A 544 -11.69 40.65 -19.09
CA GLN A 544 -13.06 40.49 -19.61
C GLN A 544 -14.02 40.15 -18.46
N SER A 545 -15.12 40.91 -18.35
CA SER A 545 -16.18 40.70 -17.35
C SER A 545 -15.71 40.68 -15.91
N MET A 546 -14.54 41.24 -15.54
CA MET A 546 -13.93 41.12 -14.21
C MET A 546 -14.89 41.52 -13.09
N PHE A 547 -15.69 42.55 -13.23
CA PHE A 547 -16.69 43.06 -12.27
C PHE A 547 -18.13 43.00 -12.84
N TYR A 548 -18.41 42.13 -13.80
CA TYR A 548 -19.77 41.92 -14.30
C TYR A 548 -20.70 41.52 -13.15
N GLY A 549 -21.80 42.25 -12.92
CA GLY A 549 -22.76 41.96 -11.87
C GLY A 549 -22.21 42.12 -10.42
N ALA A 550 -21.07 42.76 -10.25
CA ALA A 550 -20.52 43.07 -8.90
C ALA A 550 -21.25 44.30 -8.32
N ASP A 551 -22.47 44.09 -7.82
CA ASP A 551 -23.46 45.09 -7.46
C ASP A 551 -22.95 46.21 -6.54
N TYR A 552 -22.12 45.86 -5.55
CA TYR A 552 -21.65 46.78 -4.53
C TYR A 552 -20.25 47.35 -4.79
N PHE A 553 -19.53 46.85 -5.81
CA PHE A 553 -18.17 47.29 -6.09
C PHE A 553 -18.12 48.77 -6.50
N ASN A 554 -17.37 49.59 -5.74
CA ASN A 554 -17.20 51.02 -6.03
C ASN A 554 -15.87 51.55 -5.48
N GLN A 555 -14.77 50.83 -5.58
CA GLN A 555 -13.45 51.25 -5.13
C GLN A 555 -12.71 52.03 -6.23
N ASP A 556 -11.83 52.96 -5.80
CA ASP A 556 -11.01 53.78 -6.69
C ASP A 556 -9.88 52.91 -7.28
N ILE A 557 -10.00 52.63 -8.57
CA ILE A 557 -9.02 51.89 -9.37
C ILE A 557 -8.46 52.75 -10.51
N GLY A 558 -8.63 54.06 -10.42
CA GLY A 558 -8.15 55.03 -11.40
C GLY A 558 -6.64 55.06 -11.59
N SER A 559 -5.88 54.58 -10.59
CA SER A 559 -4.41 54.46 -10.61
C SER A 559 -3.89 53.26 -11.40
N TRP A 560 -4.73 52.29 -11.77
CA TRP A 560 -4.29 51.07 -12.44
C TRP A 560 -3.65 51.35 -13.78
N ASP A 561 -2.47 50.74 -14.04
CA ASP A 561 -1.88 50.71 -15.38
C ASP A 561 -2.48 49.55 -16.21
N VAL A 562 -3.43 49.85 -17.03
CA VAL A 562 -4.14 48.90 -17.91
C VAL A 562 -3.62 48.91 -19.35
N SER A 563 -2.45 49.50 -19.59
CA SER A 563 -1.88 49.69 -20.92
C SER A 563 -1.57 48.39 -21.66
N ASN A 564 -1.38 47.26 -20.93
CA ASN A 564 -1.15 45.93 -21.49
C ASN A 564 -2.43 45.12 -21.72
N VAL A 565 -3.59 45.59 -21.23
CA VAL A 565 -4.84 44.84 -21.35
C VAL A 565 -5.32 44.82 -22.77
N THR A 566 -5.60 43.62 -23.30
CA THR A 566 -6.09 43.39 -24.66
C THR A 566 -7.56 42.98 -24.71
N SER A 567 -8.14 42.59 -23.56
CA SER A 567 -9.55 42.20 -23.42
C SER A 567 -10.10 42.76 -22.11
N MET A 568 -11.17 43.57 -22.18
CA MET A 568 -11.94 44.09 -21.04
C MET A 568 -13.44 44.24 -21.35
N ASN A 569 -13.95 43.40 -22.25
CA ASN A 569 -15.36 43.42 -22.62
C ASN A 569 -16.26 43.17 -21.41
N TYR A 570 -17.36 43.91 -21.27
CA TYR A 570 -18.34 43.78 -20.17
C TYR A 570 -17.78 43.96 -18.76
N MET A 571 -16.61 44.60 -18.59
CA MET A 571 -15.90 44.66 -17.30
C MET A 571 -16.77 45.18 -16.14
N PHE A 572 -17.63 46.16 -16.37
CA PHE A 572 -18.55 46.77 -15.38
C PHE A 572 -20.03 46.63 -15.77
N TYR A 573 -20.39 45.67 -16.63
CA TYR A 573 -21.78 45.41 -16.99
C TYR A 573 -22.57 45.00 -15.75
N ASP A 574 -23.72 45.63 -15.48
CA ASP A 574 -24.56 45.45 -14.29
C ASP A 574 -23.83 45.71 -12.92
N ALA A 575 -22.68 46.40 -12.91
CA ALA A 575 -22.01 46.83 -11.67
C ALA A 575 -22.67 48.15 -11.15
N TYR A 576 -23.87 48.06 -10.62
CA TYR A 576 -24.77 49.19 -10.35
C TYR A 576 -24.22 50.27 -9.37
N SER A 577 -23.28 49.94 -8.53
CA SER A 577 -22.68 50.92 -7.58
C SER A 577 -21.43 51.59 -8.13
N PHE A 578 -20.84 51.09 -9.21
CA PHE A 578 -19.55 51.58 -9.67
C PHE A 578 -19.65 52.98 -10.25
N ASN A 579 -18.89 53.94 -9.69
CA ASN A 579 -18.89 55.33 -10.10
C ASN A 579 -17.52 56.01 -9.80
N GLN A 580 -16.44 55.53 -10.41
CA GLN A 580 -15.08 56.05 -10.22
C GLN A 580 -14.52 56.72 -11.47
N ASP A 581 -13.56 57.65 -11.32
CA ASP A 581 -12.86 58.37 -12.38
C ASP A 581 -11.79 57.45 -13.03
N LEU A 582 -12.02 57.01 -14.25
CA LEU A 582 -11.09 56.20 -15.02
C LEU A 582 -10.46 56.95 -16.20
N SER A 583 -10.50 58.31 -16.17
CA SER A 583 -9.97 59.12 -17.26
C SER A 583 -8.45 58.96 -17.51
N SER A 584 -7.73 58.44 -16.55
CA SER A 584 -6.28 58.14 -16.60
C SER A 584 -5.94 56.87 -17.35
N TRP A 585 -6.90 55.98 -17.55
CA TRP A 585 -6.64 54.67 -18.15
C TRP A 585 -6.24 54.76 -19.63
N ASP A 586 -5.09 54.15 -20.00
CA ASP A 586 -4.71 53.92 -21.40
C ASP A 586 -5.22 52.54 -21.85
N ILE A 587 -6.32 52.56 -22.62
CA ILE A 587 -7.01 51.37 -23.10
C ILE A 587 -6.77 51.09 -24.59
N CYS A 588 -5.74 51.69 -25.17
CA CYS A 588 -5.54 51.61 -26.62
C CYS A 588 -5.25 50.17 -27.12
N ASN A 589 -4.65 49.33 -26.32
CA ASN A 589 -4.41 47.93 -26.69
C ASN A 589 -5.70 47.07 -26.65
N ALA A 590 -6.67 47.40 -25.83
CA ALA A 590 -7.97 46.74 -25.80
C ALA A 590 -8.86 47.12 -26.98
N PHE A 591 -8.51 48.17 -27.72
CA PHE A 591 -9.29 48.74 -28.83
C PHE A 591 -9.34 47.87 -30.08
N GLY A 592 -8.39 46.96 -30.30
CA GLY A 592 -8.30 46.14 -31.55
C GLY A 592 -9.36 45.04 -31.68
N SER A 593 -10.18 44.78 -30.67
CA SER A 593 -11.15 43.66 -30.66
C SER A 593 -12.57 44.03 -31.19
N GLY A 594 -12.82 45.25 -31.61
CA GLY A 594 -13.96 45.64 -32.50
C GLY A 594 -15.28 46.00 -31.82
N ASP A 595 -15.46 45.92 -30.50
CA ASP A 595 -16.74 46.18 -29.81
C ASP A 595 -16.61 47.09 -28.57
N ILE A 596 -16.01 48.26 -28.73
CA ILE A 596 -15.71 49.20 -27.64
C ILE A 596 -16.96 49.75 -26.93
N LEU A 597 -18.07 49.91 -27.65
CA LEU A 597 -19.32 50.42 -27.09
C LEU A 597 -20.01 49.45 -26.12
N LEU A 598 -19.63 48.16 -26.14
CA LEU A 598 -20.11 47.14 -25.20
C LEU A 598 -19.18 46.99 -23.96
N MET A 599 -18.01 47.62 -24.01
CA MET A 599 -16.94 47.36 -23.01
C MET A 599 -17.22 47.89 -21.62
N ILE A 600 -17.87 49.02 -21.47
CA ILE A 600 -17.80 49.78 -20.24
C ILE A 600 -19.16 50.21 -19.70
N ASP A 601 -20.20 50.40 -20.53
CA ASP A 601 -21.33 51.23 -20.17
C ASP A 601 -22.74 50.69 -20.52
N TYR A 602 -22.92 49.46 -20.90
CA TYR A 602 -24.26 48.96 -21.18
C TYR A 602 -25.01 48.64 -19.89
N GLN A 603 -25.97 49.52 -19.47
CA GLN A 603 -26.85 49.44 -18.31
C GLN A 603 -26.31 49.94 -16.96
N ASN A 604 -25.13 50.58 -16.84
CA ASN A 604 -24.76 51.27 -15.59
C ASN A 604 -25.11 52.78 -15.67
N ASP A 605 -26.38 53.11 -15.52
CA ASP A 605 -26.86 54.48 -15.47
C ASP A 605 -26.34 55.28 -14.27
N SER A 606 -25.72 54.60 -13.29
CA SER A 606 -25.17 55.17 -12.05
C SER A 606 -23.78 55.78 -12.24
N TRP A 607 -23.05 55.37 -13.28
CA TRP A 607 -21.68 55.84 -13.50
C TRP A 607 -21.65 57.23 -14.17
N THR A 608 -21.42 58.24 -13.38
CA THR A 608 -21.39 59.66 -13.76
C THR A 608 -19.98 60.27 -13.79
N GLU A 609 -18.98 59.62 -13.14
CA GLU A 609 -17.59 60.07 -13.15
C GLU A 609 -16.92 59.88 -14.51
N PRO A 610 -15.78 60.53 -14.78
CA PRO A 610 -15.12 60.47 -16.09
C PRO A 610 -14.71 59.06 -16.46
N LYS A 611 -15.03 58.68 -17.72
CA LYS A 611 -14.71 57.38 -18.31
C LYS A 611 -13.39 57.42 -19.06
N PRO A 612 -12.75 56.27 -19.38
CA PRO A 612 -11.52 56.24 -20.17
C PRO A 612 -11.66 56.99 -21.49
N ASN A 613 -10.60 57.64 -21.92
CA ASN A 613 -10.62 58.46 -23.11
C ASN A 613 -10.12 57.69 -24.34
N PHE A 614 -11.04 57.40 -25.27
CA PHE A 614 -10.80 56.67 -26.54
C PHE A 614 -10.18 57.51 -27.64
N THR A 615 -10.16 58.86 -27.49
CA THR A 615 -9.86 59.75 -28.64
C THR A 615 -8.38 59.80 -29.02
N ASN A 616 -7.51 59.27 -28.19
CA ASN A 616 -6.07 59.26 -28.38
C ASN A 616 -5.51 57.96 -29.00
N CYS A 617 -6.35 56.91 -29.16
CA CYS A 617 -5.94 55.67 -29.76
C CYS A 617 -5.86 55.80 -31.29
N THR A 618 -4.65 55.68 -31.84
CA THR A 618 -4.43 55.67 -33.30
C THR A 618 -4.45 54.24 -33.80
N GLU A 619 -5.21 53.93 -34.89
CA GLU A 619 -5.23 52.65 -35.63
C GLU A 619 -3.83 52.18 -36.03
#